data_12ae6123a055d66c5d41172cf09ec8b6
#
_entry.id   12ae6123a055d66c5d41172cf09ec8b6
#
_cell.length_a   1.000
_cell.length_b   1.000
_cell.length_c   1.000
_cell.angle_alpha   90.00
_cell.angle_beta   90.00
_cell.angle_gamma   90.00
#
_symmetry.space_group_name_H-M   'P 1'
#
loop_
_entity.id
_entity.type
_entity.pdbx_description
1 polymer ?
#
loop_
_entity_poly.entity_id
_entity_poly.type
_entity_poly.pdbx_seq_one_letter_code
_entity_poly.pdbx_strand_id
1 'polypeptide(L)'
;SLKNNEWFKESSLSLHNTTVGFYGFGAIANELSKILEPFNCNIIYYDIENDKDKFEYVELEKLFKNSDTVVVAAELTKENEGEINSQLFQLMKPSSVIINISRGKIINQKDLIDALKNHNLLGAGLDVLENEPVGSNDPIVNLENVLITCHNASNTNQASIDVNNSIIEIIGKML
;
A
#
# COMPACT_ATOMS: atom_id res chain seq x y z
N SER A 1 -3.36 -18.84 18.87
CA SER A 1 -4.39 -19.82 19.02
C SER A 1 -3.87 -21.22 19.27
N LEU A 2 -3.10 -21.89 18.42
CA LEU A 2 -2.50 -23.21 18.76
C LEU A 2 -1.57 -23.13 19.97
N LYS A 3 -0.92 -22.01 20.24
CA LYS A 3 -0.11 -21.79 21.45
C LYS A 3 -0.93 -21.80 22.73
N ASN A 4 -2.24 -21.58 22.65
CA ASN A 4 -3.17 -21.61 23.79
C ASN A 4 -4.08 -22.84 23.79
N ASN A 5 -3.76 -23.89 23.01
CA ASN A 5 -4.59 -25.07 22.78
C ASN A 5 -6.00 -24.77 22.22
N GLU A 6 -6.17 -23.69 21.55
CA GLU A 6 -7.42 -23.27 20.89
C GLU A 6 -7.36 -23.55 19.41
N TRP A 7 -8.32 -24.31 18.89
CA TRP A 7 -8.50 -24.54 17.46
C TRP A 7 -9.55 -23.55 16.93
N PHE A 8 -9.10 -22.36 16.53
CA PHE A 8 -9.99 -21.33 15.99
C PHE A 8 -9.93 -21.31 14.46
N LYS A 9 -11.10 -21.35 13.84
CA LYS A 9 -11.26 -21.11 12.41
C LYS A 9 -11.82 -19.70 12.23
N GLU A 10 -10.96 -18.74 11.96
CA GLU A 10 -11.38 -17.38 11.62
C GLU A 10 -11.74 -17.31 10.14
N SER A 11 -12.84 -16.63 9.84
CA SER A 11 -13.17 -16.27 8.45
C SER A 11 -12.30 -15.10 8.03
N SER A 12 -11.67 -15.23 6.88
CA SER A 12 -10.89 -14.14 6.26
C SER A 12 -11.52 -13.67 4.96
N LEU A 13 -11.15 -12.46 4.53
CA LEU A 13 -11.59 -11.91 3.24
C LEU A 13 -10.79 -12.54 2.10
N SER A 14 -11.47 -12.84 0.99
CA SER A 14 -10.84 -13.26 -0.25
C SER A 14 -10.61 -12.03 -1.14
N LEU A 15 -9.56 -12.04 -1.96
CA LEU A 15 -9.40 -11.04 -3.02
C LEU A 15 -10.40 -11.21 -4.17
N HIS A 16 -11.00 -12.38 -4.30
CA HIS A 16 -11.96 -12.67 -5.37
C HIS A 16 -13.18 -11.75 -5.29
N ASN A 17 -13.52 -11.10 -6.40
CA ASN A 17 -14.61 -10.13 -6.52
C ASN A 17 -14.49 -8.88 -5.62
N THR A 18 -13.29 -8.56 -5.13
CA THR A 18 -13.02 -7.30 -4.44
C THR A 18 -12.47 -6.24 -5.40
N THR A 19 -12.44 -5.00 -4.95
CA THR A 19 -11.82 -3.89 -5.68
C THR A 19 -10.48 -3.54 -5.05
N VAL A 20 -9.42 -3.61 -5.85
CA VAL A 20 -8.08 -3.13 -5.49
C VAL A 20 -7.86 -1.78 -6.16
N GLY A 21 -7.70 -0.74 -5.35
CA GLY A 21 -7.43 0.61 -5.80
C GLY A 21 -5.95 0.96 -5.67
N PHE A 22 -5.37 1.49 -6.72
CA PHE A 22 -3.98 1.96 -6.69
C PHE A 22 -3.93 3.48 -6.60
N TYR A 23 -3.28 3.98 -5.56
CA TYR A 23 -2.84 5.37 -5.48
C TYR A 23 -1.44 5.46 -6.09
N GLY A 24 -1.35 5.95 -7.33
CA GLY A 24 -0.19 5.87 -8.21
C GLY A 24 -0.17 4.57 -9.02
N PHE A 25 -0.09 4.69 -10.36
CA PHE A 25 -0.09 3.54 -11.28
C PHE A 25 1.17 3.48 -12.14
N GLY A 26 2.33 3.57 -11.50
CA GLY A 26 3.64 3.40 -12.12
C GLY A 26 4.02 1.94 -12.37
N ALA A 27 5.32 1.67 -12.52
CA ALA A 27 5.86 0.35 -12.85
C ALA A 27 5.47 -0.74 -11.83
N ILE A 28 5.53 -0.43 -10.52
CA ILE A 28 5.20 -1.38 -9.45
C ILE A 28 3.72 -1.76 -9.51
N ALA A 29 2.82 -0.77 -9.61
CA ALA A 29 1.39 -1.03 -9.70
C ALA A 29 1.02 -1.83 -10.95
N ASN A 30 1.67 -1.54 -12.08
CA ASN A 30 1.48 -2.29 -13.32
C ASN A 30 1.91 -3.76 -13.19
N GLU A 31 3.04 -4.06 -12.55
CA GLU A 31 3.46 -5.45 -12.33
C GLU A 31 2.54 -6.16 -11.32
N LEU A 32 2.17 -5.49 -10.22
CA LEU A 32 1.25 -6.05 -9.24
C LEU A 32 -0.13 -6.33 -9.85
N SER A 33 -0.62 -5.47 -10.74
CA SER A 33 -1.90 -5.68 -11.41
C SER A 33 -1.92 -6.96 -12.24
N LYS A 34 -0.81 -7.33 -12.90
CA LYS A 34 -0.67 -8.60 -13.63
C LYS A 34 -0.73 -9.81 -12.70
N ILE A 35 -0.10 -9.71 -11.52
CA ILE A 35 -0.12 -10.77 -10.50
C ILE A 35 -1.54 -10.93 -9.93
N LEU A 36 -2.31 -9.86 -9.86
CA LEU A 36 -3.67 -9.87 -9.33
C LEU A 36 -4.73 -10.42 -10.32
N GLU A 37 -4.43 -10.48 -11.62
CA GLU A 37 -5.38 -10.99 -12.64
C GLU A 37 -6.02 -12.35 -12.28
N PRO A 38 -5.26 -13.38 -11.83
CA PRO A 38 -5.85 -14.69 -11.50
C PRO A 38 -6.82 -14.65 -10.30
N PHE A 39 -6.81 -13.60 -9.49
CA PHE A 39 -7.69 -13.44 -8.34
C PHE A 39 -9.07 -12.90 -8.70
N ASN A 40 -9.28 -12.48 -9.98
CA ASN A 40 -10.55 -11.93 -10.47
C ASN A 40 -11.05 -10.76 -9.60
N CYS A 41 -10.13 -9.89 -9.14
CA CYS A 41 -10.48 -8.64 -8.49
C CYS A 41 -10.64 -7.53 -9.54
N ASN A 42 -11.47 -6.54 -9.22
CA ASN A 42 -11.58 -5.32 -10.02
C ASN A 42 -10.41 -4.38 -9.67
N ILE A 43 -9.77 -3.79 -10.68
CA ILE A 43 -8.65 -2.86 -10.50
C ILE A 43 -9.10 -1.47 -10.96
N ILE A 44 -8.97 -0.50 -10.05
CA ILE A 44 -9.16 0.93 -10.33
C ILE A 44 -7.90 1.69 -9.91
N TYR A 45 -7.67 2.86 -10.48
CA TYR A 45 -6.49 3.64 -10.09
C TYR A 45 -6.76 5.15 -10.09
N TYR A 46 -5.97 5.87 -9.31
CA TYR A 46 -5.77 7.31 -9.34
C TYR A 46 -4.28 7.58 -9.58
N ASP A 47 -3.98 8.45 -10.53
CA ASP A 47 -2.62 8.93 -10.82
C ASP A 47 -2.71 10.37 -11.34
N ILE A 48 -1.60 11.10 -11.30
CA ILE A 48 -1.48 12.40 -11.99
C ILE A 48 -1.57 12.25 -13.51
N GLU A 49 -1.25 11.07 -14.05
CA GLU A 49 -1.42 10.67 -15.44
C GLU A 49 -2.54 9.62 -15.55
N ASN A 50 -3.52 9.86 -16.43
CA ASN A 50 -4.67 8.96 -16.62
C ASN A 50 -4.62 8.23 -17.97
N ASP A 51 -3.45 7.69 -18.33
CA ASP A 51 -3.15 7.12 -19.65
C ASP A 51 -3.18 5.58 -19.69
N LYS A 52 -3.72 4.91 -18.66
CA LYS A 52 -3.72 3.44 -18.55
C LYS A 52 -5.03 2.85 -19.05
N ASP A 53 -5.18 2.71 -20.36
CA ASP A 53 -6.40 2.22 -21.03
C ASP A 53 -6.95 0.88 -20.53
N LYS A 54 -6.11 0.07 -19.87
CA LYS A 54 -6.51 -1.27 -19.38
C LYS A 54 -7.39 -1.22 -18.13
N PHE A 55 -7.28 -0.19 -17.30
CA PHE A 55 -7.93 -0.11 -16.00
C PHE A 55 -8.74 1.19 -15.86
N GLU A 56 -9.74 1.18 -14.98
CA GLU A 56 -10.58 2.34 -14.74
C GLU A 56 -9.83 3.40 -13.94
N TYR A 57 -9.58 4.58 -14.54
CA TYR A 57 -9.16 5.77 -13.80
C TYR A 57 -10.34 6.30 -12.98
N VAL A 58 -10.08 6.69 -11.75
CA VAL A 58 -11.07 7.32 -10.85
C VAL A 58 -10.46 8.49 -10.11
N GLU A 59 -11.29 9.44 -9.71
CA GLU A 59 -10.90 10.53 -8.82
C GLU A 59 -10.51 10.00 -7.43
N LEU A 60 -9.66 10.76 -6.72
CA LEU A 60 -9.06 10.36 -5.46
C LEU A 60 -10.08 9.86 -4.42
N GLU A 61 -11.14 10.62 -4.17
CA GLU A 61 -12.17 10.25 -3.21
C GLU A 61 -12.92 8.98 -3.62
N LYS A 62 -13.14 8.80 -4.94
CA LYS A 62 -13.79 7.61 -5.48
C LYS A 62 -12.91 6.38 -5.30
N LEU A 63 -11.57 6.54 -5.43
CA LEU A 63 -10.60 5.47 -5.16
C LEU A 63 -10.79 4.94 -3.73
N PHE A 64 -10.73 5.82 -2.73
CA PHE A 64 -10.83 5.43 -1.33
C PHE A 64 -12.21 4.86 -0.97
N LYS A 65 -13.28 5.44 -1.52
CA LYS A 65 -14.65 5.01 -1.26
C LYS A 65 -14.97 3.62 -1.81
N ASN A 66 -14.44 3.29 -2.99
CA ASN A 66 -14.84 2.08 -3.72
C ASN A 66 -13.92 0.89 -3.46
N SER A 67 -12.70 1.12 -3.00
CA SER A 67 -11.72 0.06 -2.80
C SER A 67 -11.97 -0.77 -1.55
N ASP A 68 -11.73 -2.07 -1.66
CA ASP A 68 -11.61 -2.99 -0.53
C ASP A 68 -10.14 -3.07 -0.06
N THR A 69 -9.21 -2.84 -0.98
CA THR A 69 -7.78 -2.69 -0.70
C THR A 69 -7.26 -1.46 -1.43
N VAL A 70 -6.63 -0.52 -0.71
CA VAL A 70 -5.90 0.60 -1.31
C VAL A 70 -4.41 0.32 -1.23
N VAL A 71 -3.73 0.33 -2.38
CA VAL A 71 -2.27 0.19 -2.48
C VAL A 71 -1.66 1.53 -2.84
N VAL A 72 -0.80 2.05 -1.95
CA VAL A 72 -0.06 3.29 -2.16
C VAL A 72 1.26 2.95 -2.84
N ALA A 73 1.39 3.35 -4.12
CA ALA A 73 2.52 3.07 -4.99
C ALA A 73 3.04 4.31 -5.76
N ALA A 74 2.54 5.51 -5.42
CA ALA A 74 2.99 6.78 -6.01
C ALA A 74 4.35 7.21 -5.46
N GLU A 75 5.10 7.99 -6.23
CA GLU A 75 6.27 8.70 -5.74
C GLU A 75 5.86 9.82 -4.77
N LEU A 76 6.67 10.05 -3.73
CA LEU A 76 6.46 11.17 -2.82
C LEU A 76 6.88 12.48 -3.49
N THR A 77 5.98 13.44 -3.51
CA THR A 77 6.21 14.82 -3.94
C THR A 77 5.82 15.79 -2.83
N LYS A 78 6.05 17.09 -3.03
CA LYS A 78 5.61 18.11 -2.08
C LYS A 78 4.08 18.25 -2.04
N GLU A 79 3.45 17.96 -3.17
CA GLU A 79 2.01 18.10 -3.37
C GLU A 79 1.22 17.00 -2.68
N ASN A 80 1.78 15.78 -2.61
CA ASN A 80 1.11 14.62 -2.03
C ASN A 80 1.61 14.23 -0.63
N GLU A 81 2.48 15.04 0.00
CA GLU A 81 2.89 14.82 1.39
C GLU A 81 1.70 15.01 2.33
N GLY A 82 1.32 13.94 3.05
CA GLY A 82 0.16 13.93 3.96
C GLY A 82 -1.20 13.99 3.25
N GLU A 83 -1.25 13.78 1.95
CA GLU A 83 -2.50 13.83 1.19
C GLU A 83 -3.49 12.76 1.65
N ILE A 84 -2.99 11.56 1.98
CA ILE A 84 -3.81 10.49 2.55
C ILE A 84 -4.00 10.78 4.05
N ASN A 85 -5.12 11.38 4.39
CA ASN A 85 -5.44 11.91 5.71
C ASN A 85 -6.82 11.44 6.21
N SER A 86 -7.27 11.99 7.34
CA SER A 86 -8.55 11.64 7.97
C SER A 86 -9.76 11.78 7.06
N GLN A 87 -9.76 12.72 6.11
CA GLN A 87 -10.88 12.89 5.18
C GLN A 87 -11.01 11.69 4.25
N LEU A 88 -9.88 11.18 3.71
CA LEU A 88 -9.87 10.00 2.85
C LEU A 88 -10.15 8.72 3.65
N PHE A 89 -9.62 8.59 4.87
CA PHE A 89 -9.93 7.43 5.73
C PHE A 89 -11.41 7.33 6.09
N GLN A 90 -12.13 8.45 6.25
CA GLN A 90 -13.57 8.47 6.50
C GLN A 90 -14.39 7.96 5.30
N LEU A 91 -13.84 7.99 4.09
CA LEU A 91 -14.50 7.45 2.89
C LEU A 91 -14.32 5.94 2.74
N MET A 92 -13.32 5.37 3.41
CA MET A 92 -13.01 3.94 3.30
C MET A 92 -14.09 3.08 3.93
N LYS A 93 -14.23 1.86 3.42
CA LYS A 93 -15.11 0.86 4.02
C LYS A 93 -14.50 0.34 5.33
N PRO A 94 -15.28 0.08 6.39
CA PRO A 94 -14.76 -0.50 7.63
C PRO A 94 -14.08 -1.87 7.45
N SER A 95 -14.37 -2.56 6.37
CA SER A 95 -13.75 -3.85 6.00
C SER A 95 -12.51 -3.70 5.11
N SER A 96 -12.15 -2.49 4.70
CA SER A 96 -11.03 -2.26 3.80
C SER A 96 -9.69 -2.23 4.51
N VAL A 97 -8.63 -2.43 3.74
CA VAL A 97 -7.24 -2.32 4.20
C VAL A 97 -6.48 -1.31 3.35
N ILE A 98 -5.46 -0.68 3.94
CA ILE A 98 -4.51 0.14 3.20
C ILE A 98 -3.12 -0.48 3.25
N ILE A 99 -2.41 -0.48 2.12
CA ILE A 99 -1.05 -1.03 2.00
C ILE A 99 -0.15 0.06 1.46
N ASN A 100 0.90 0.42 2.20
CA ASN A 100 1.88 1.41 1.74
C ASN A 100 3.23 0.74 1.49
N ILE A 101 3.64 0.71 0.22
CA ILE A 101 4.91 0.15 -0.26
C ILE A 101 5.79 1.23 -0.94
N SER A 102 5.44 2.48 -0.77
CA SER A 102 6.07 3.62 -1.47
C SER A 102 6.87 4.50 -0.51
N ARG A 103 6.26 5.51 0.09
CA ARG A 103 6.89 6.40 1.08
C ARG A 103 5.90 6.70 2.20
N GLY A 104 6.37 6.64 3.45
CA GLY A 104 5.54 6.82 4.65
C GLY A 104 4.84 8.17 4.70
N LYS A 105 5.54 9.23 4.31
CA LYS A 105 5.03 10.61 4.35
C LYS A 105 3.85 10.93 3.42
N ILE A 106 3.49 10.07 2.49
CA ILE A 106 2.26 10.22 1.69
C ILE A 106 1.03 10.09 2.58
N ILE A 107 1.15 9.29 3.65
CA ILE A 107 0.08 9.07 4.63
C ILE A 107 0.36 9.95 5.86
N ASN A 108 -0.63 10.70 6.31
CA ASN A 108 -0.61 11.28 7.64
C ASN A 108 -0.71 10.15 8.68
N GLN A 109 0.41 9.78 9.31
CA GLN A 109 0.49 8.61 10.20
C GLN A 109 -0.41 8.76 11.43
N LYS A 110 -0.58 9.97 11.96
CA LYS A 110 -1.48 10.23 13.09
C LYS A 110 -2.93 9.93 12.71
N ASP A 111 -3.37 10.42 11.56
CA ASP A 111 -4.74 10.20 11.08
C ASP A 111 -4.99 8.71 10.78
N LEU A 112 -3.98 8.00 10.26
CA LEU A 112 -4.04 6.55 10.06
C LEU A 112 -4.21 5.81 11.39
N ILE A 113 -3.42 6.16 12.42
CA ILE A 113 -3.54 5.57 13.76
C ILE A 113 -4.95 5.78 14.32
N ASP A 114 -5.49 6.99 14.20
CA ASP A 114 -6.82 7.32 14.67
C ASP A 114 -7.90 6.53 13.90
N ALA A 115 -7.75 6.40 12.58
CA ALA A 115 -8.67 5.62 11.74
C ALA A 115 -8.66 4.12 12.09
N LEU A 116 -7.48 3.54 12.35
CA LEU A 116 -7.32 2.14 12.74
C LEU A 116 -7.92 1.86 14.14
N LYS A 117 -7.70 2.76 15.10
CA LYS A 117 -8.27 2.64 16.45
C LYS A 117 -9.79 2.78 16.48
N ASN A 118 -10.36 3.61 15.61
CA ASN A 118 -11.79 3.83 15.51
C ASN A 118 -12.48 2.83 14.57
N HIS A 119 -11.78 1.83 14.07
CA HIS A 119 -12.30 0.82 13.13
C HIS A 119 -12.90 1.42 11.84
N ASN A 120 -12.38 2.55 11.38
CA ASN A 120 -12.78 3.14 10.09
C ASN A 120 -12.25 2.31 8.91
N LEU A 121 -11.21 1.51 9.15
CA LEU A 121 -10.70 0.48 8.24
C LEU A 121 -10.25 -0.74 9.05
N LEU A 122 -10.21 -1.90 8.39
CA LEU A 122 -9.90 -3.18 9.02
C LEU A 122 -8.44 -3.26 9.49
N GLY A 123 -7.50 -2.77 8.68
CA GLY A 123 -6.09 -2.83 9.01
C GLY A 123 -5.18 -2.13 8.01
N ALA A 124 -3.89 -2.16 8.28
CA ALA A 124 -2.87 -1.60 7.41
C ALA A 124 -1.66 -2.54 7.25
N GLY A 125 -1.08 -2.57 6.04
CA GLY A 125 0.23 -3.16 5.73
C GLY A 125 1.23 -2.07 5.36
N LEU A 126 2.28 -1.88 6.14
CA LEU A 126 3.19 -0.75 6.01
C LEU A 126 4.63 -1.24 5.87
N ASP A 127 5.21 -1.11 4.68
CA ASP A 127 6.65 -1.32 4.51
C ASP A 127 7.44 -0.05 4.84
N VAL A 128 6.76 1.10 4.83
CA VAL A 128 7.33 2.42 5.06
C VAL A 128 6.49 3.20 6.06
N LEU A 129 7.16 4.04 6.86
CA LEU A 129 6.54 4.88 7.89
C LEU A 129 6.95 6.34 7.72
N GLU A 130 6.17 7.25 8.30
CA GLU A 130 6.44 8.70 8.21
C GLU A 130 7.83 9.07 8.74
N ASN A 131 8.25 8.41 9.84
CA ASN A 131 9.56 8.56 10.43
C ASN A 131 10.28 7.23 10.50
N GLU A 132 11.42 7.10 9.84
CA GLU A 132 12.26 5.91 9.81
C GLU A 132 13.69 6.23 10.27
N PRO A 133 14.30 5.40 11.14
CA PRO A 133 13.75 4.20 11.77
C PRO A 133 12.71 4.53 12.84
N VAL A 134 11.65 3.70 12.90
CA VAL A 134 10.59 3.85 13.89
C VAL A 134 11.07 3.35 15.28
N GLY A 135 10.73 4.09 16.32
CA GLY A 135 11.00 3.68 17.71
C GLY A 135 9.92 2.73 18.25
N SER A 136 10.29 1.86 19.19
CA SER A 136 9.35 0.93 19.85
C SER A 136 8.20 1.61 20.61
N ASN A 137 8.35 2.90 20.92
CA ASN A 137 7.34 3.70 21.60
C ASN A 137 6.34 4.36 20.61
N ASP A 138 6.54 4.23 19.31
CA ASP A 138 5.60 4.78 18.33
C ASP A 138 4.26 4.02 18.45
N PRO A 139 3.14 4.75 18.56
CA PRO A 139 1.83 4.12 18.72
C PRO A 139 1.45 3.13 17.61
N ILE A 140 1.97 3.32 16.38
CA ILE A 140 1.66 2.47 15.22
C ILE A 140 2.14 1.04 15.41
N VAL A 141 3.30 0.83 16.10
CA VAL A 141 3.90 -0.50 16.28
C VAL A 141 3.13 -1.37 17.29
N ASN A 142 2.25 -0.76 18.07
CA ASN A 142 1.47 -1.44 19.10
C ASN A 142 0.03 -1.74 18.66
N LEU A 143 -0.34 -1.45 17.42
CA LEU A 143 -1.67 -1.75 16.89
C LEU A 143 -1.72 -3.20 16.40
N GLU A 144 -2.73 -3.96 16.86
CA GLU A 144 -2.90 -5.38 16.48
C GLU A 144 -3.33 -5.57 15.03
N ASN A 145 -3.94 -4.54 14.42
CA ASN A 145 -4.42 -4.54 13.05
C ASN A 145 -3.44 -3.87 12.07
N VAL A 146 -2.15 -3.83 12.41
CA VAL A 146 -1.09 -3.31 11.54
C VAL A 146 0.00 -4.34 11.35
N LEU A 147 0.34 -4.60 10.10
CA LEU A 147 1.54 -5.36 9.72
C LEU A 147 2.62 -4.37 9.28
N ILE A 148 3.76 -4.37 9.95
CA ILE A 148 4.89 -3.50 9.63
C ILE A 148 6.08 -4.34 9.17
N THR A 149 6.71 -3.91 8.08
CA THR A 149 8.01 -4.40 7.61
C THR A 149 9.02 -3.24 7.62
N CYS A 150 10.31 -3.56 7.54
CA CYS A 150 11.37 -2.56 7.79
C CYS A 150 11.92 -1.97 6.47
N HIS A 151 11.06 -1.40 5.63
CA HIS A 151 11.41 -0.80 4.34
C HIS A 151 12.24 -1.76 3.47
N ASN A 152 11.80 -3.01 3.39
CA ASN A 152 12.54 -4.10 2.76
C ASN A 152 11.79 -4.82 1.64
N ALA A 153 10.67 -4.28 1.16
CA ALA A 153 9.88 -4.90 0.09
C ALA A 153 10.69 -5.14 -1.20
N SER A 154 11.69 -4.29 -1.46
CA SER A 154 12.61 -4.44 -2.60
C SER A 154 13.96 -5.09 -2.24
N ASN A 155 14.21 -5.41 -0.97
CA ASN A 155 15.53 -5.84 -0.50
C ASN A 155 15.74 -7.34 -0.66
N THR A 156 15.94 -7.79 -1.90
CA THR A 156 16.31 -9.16 -2.23
C THR A 156 17.71 -9.23 -2.80
N ASN A 157 18.38 -10.39 -2.68
CA ASN A 157 19.70 -10.61 -3.28
C ASN A 157 19.64 -10.36 -4.81
N GLN A 158 18.56 -10.80 -5.46
CA GLN A 158 18.38 -10.62 -6.90
C GLN A 158 18.25 -9.13 -7.27
N ALA A 159 17.44 -8.37 -6.53
CA ALA A 159 17.26 -6.93 -6.78
C ALA A 159 18.61 -6.18 -6.70
N SER A 160 19.45 -6.52 -5.72
CA SER A 160 20.79 -5.93 -5.60
C SER A 160 21.69 -6.23 -6.80
N ILE A 161 21.64 -7.46 -7.33
CA ILE A 161 22.37 -7.85 -8.54
C ILE A 161 21.85 -7.08 -9.76
N ASP A 162 20.54 -7.00 -9.92
CA ASP A 162 19.90 -6.36 -11.06
C ASP A 162 20.16 -4.86 -11.10
N VAL A 163 20.12 -4.18 -9.94
CA VAL A 163 20.50 -2.76 -9.82
C VAL A 163 21.95 -2.54 -10.22
N ASN A 164 22.88 -3.38 -9.71
CA ASN A 164 24.31 -3.26 -10.05
C ASN A 164 24.54 -3.46 -11.56
N ASN A 165 23.90 -4.46 -12.16
CA ASN A 165 24.01 -4.72 -13.59
C ASN A 165 23.46 -3.55 -14.43
N SER A 166 22.33 -2.96 -14.01
CA SER A 166 21.74 -1.79 -14.66
C SER A 166 22.66 -0.57 -14.60
N ILE A 167 23.30 -0.35 -13.45
CA ILE A 167 24.27 0.76 -13.27
C ILE A 167 25.47 0.56 -14.21
N ILE A 168 26.03 -0.65 -14.29
CA ILE A 168 27.16 -0.98 -15.17
C ILE A 168 26.78 -0.74 -16.63
N GLU A 169 25.58 -1.15 -17.04
CA GLU A 169 25.08 -0.94 -18.40
C GLU A 169 24.93 0.54 -18.75
N ILE A 170 24.38 1.35 -17.82
CA ILE A 170 24.21 2.80 -18.01
C ILE A 170 25.58 3.47 -18.16
N ILE A 171 26.54 3.16 -17.28
CA ILE A 171 27.90 3.72 -17.34
C ILE A 171 28.57 3.31 -18.64
N GLY A 172 28.44 2.04 -19.07
CA GLY A 172 29.01 1.55 -20.33
C GLY A 172 28.45 2.22 -21.60
N LYS A 173 27.24 2.79 -21.53
CA LYS A 173 26.65 3.57 -22.63
C LYS A 173 27.08 5.06 -22.62
N MET A 174 27.65 5.54 -21.52
CA MET A 174 28.10 6.94 -21.36
C MET A 174 29.59 7.13 -21.72
N LEU A 175 30.36 6.05 -21.81
CA LEU A 175 31.77 5.99 -22.22
C LEU A 175 31.91 5.62 -23.70
#